data_0c9a862696561e41529bd32dd85f197a
#
_entry.id   0c9a862696561e41529bd32dd85f197a
#
_cell.length_a   1.000
_cell.length_b   1.000
_cell.length_c   1.000
_cell.angle_alpha   90.00
_cell.angle_beta   90.00
_cell.angle_gamma   90.00
#
_symmetry.space_group_name_H-M   'P 1'
#
loop_
_entity.id
_entity.type
_entity.pdbx_description
1 polymer ?
#
loop_
_entity_poly.entity_id
_entity_poly.type
_entity_poly.pdbx_seq_one_letter_code
_entity_poly.pdbx_strand_id
1 'polypeptide(L)'
;MSLSSESNLSSLSRRGLLAAGGALGIGAVAAPAAEAHDGGGGRRVRTGFERLAADGYRALAGERVGVVTNPTGITADVRHIVDVMHADDRVDLVAVFGPEHGFRGTAQAGGSEGRYDDPATGLPVYDTYLKSGQPLADVFTASGVDTVVFDIQDAGARFYTYIWTLYDCMVAAELAGKRFVVLDRPNPVTGRAALGPVLDRAFATFVGREPIAQAHGMTVAELALLFNAEFLARPVELETVRMSGWRRADFFDATGLPWVPPSPNMPTADTALVYSGTCLFEGTNLSEGRGTTRPFELLGAEGIDRRWAEAANGLGLPGVRFREAYFAPTFSKFQGKTVGGVQVQVHDRAAFDPVRTGIGLLVSATRAWSGFAWRPDNWIDKLTGSTRVRTLIDAGADTDEVVGAWGADLAAFRAVRREYLLYR
;
A
#
# COMPACT_ATOMS: atom_id res chain seq x y z
N MET A 1 38.68 -1.60 -55.04
CA MET A 1 37.73 -0.79 -55.84
C MET A 1 36.81 -0.13 -54.81
N SER A 2 37.18 0.99 -54.20
CA SER A 2 37.23 2.37 -54.61
C SER A 2 35.97 2.86 -55.33
N LEU A 3 35.18 3.60 -54.60
CA LEU A 3 34.81 4.96 -54.95
C LEU A 3 33.94 5.61 -53.84
N SER A 4 34.49 6.62 -53.27
CA SER A 4 33.96 7.69 -52.49
C SER A 4 33.04 8.62 -53.28
N SER A 5 32.09 9.28 -52.62
CA SER A 5 31.71 10.66 -52.96
C SER A 5 31.17 11.39 -51.76
N GLU A 6 31.96 12.35 -51.29
CA GLU A 6 31.59 13.50 -50.46
C GLU A 6 30.80 14.51 -51.30
N SER A 7 29.95 15.26 -50.61
CA SER A 7 29.63 16.68 -50.86
C SER A 7 28.33 17.02 -50.10
N ASN A 8 28.11 18.15 -49.44
CA ASN A 8 28.82 19.39 -49.20
C ASN A 8 28.01 20.14 -48.15
N LEU A 9 28.70 20.65 -47.16
CA LEU A 9 28.20 21.68 -46.24
C LEU A 9 28.13 23.02 -46.97
N SER A 10 27.05 23.76 -46.84
CA SER A 10 27.08 25.20 -47.03
C SER A 10 26.45 25.95 -45.86
N SER A 11 27.32 26.64 -45.20
CA SER A 11 27.11 27.70 -44.21
C SER A 11 26.25 28.85 -44.74
N LEU A 12 25.33 29.38 -43.90
CA LEU A 12 24.87 30.74 -44.05
C LEU A 12 25.07 31.52 -42.77
N SER A 13 25.83 32.59 -42.97
CA SER A 13 26.39 33.51 -41.98
C SER A 13 25.36 34.46 -41.41
N ARG A 14 25.58 34.85 -40.15
CA ARG A 14 25.03 36.06 -39.52
C ARG A 14 25.56 37.32 -40.22
N ARG A 15 24.70 38.25 -40.60
CA ARG A 15 24.90 39.74 -40.46
C ARG A 15 23.82 40.52 -41.21
N GLY A 16 23.22 41.44 -40.46
CA GLY A 16 22.76 42.71 -41.07
C GLY A 16 21.23 42.93 -41.07
N LEU A 17 20.72 43.65 -40.12
CA LEU A 17 20.07 44.96 -40.38
C LEU A 17 19.80 45.69 -39.04
N LEU A 18 20.56 46.82 -38.90
CA LEU A 18 20.25 47.86 -37.91
C LEU A 18 19.41 48.95 -38.58
N ALA A 19 18.55 49.57 -37.74
CA ALA A 19 18.02 50.89 -37.85
C ALA A 19 16.61 51.08 -38.46
N ALA A 20 15.62 51.27 -37.58
CA ALA A 20 14.72 52.45 -37.68
C ALA A 20 14.12 52.68 -36.28
N GLY A 21 14.41 53.80 -35.65
CA GLY A 21 13.91 54.23 -34.37
C GLY A 21 12.45 54.64 -34.42
N GLY A 22 11.74 54.31 -33.36
CA GLY A 22 10.40 54.78 -33.06
C GLY A 22 10.15 54.66 -31.55
N ALA A 23 10.28 55.77 -30.83
CA ALA A 23 9.94 55.87 -29.43
C ALA A 23 8.42 55.68 -29.24
N LEU A 24 8.02 54.65 -28.60
CA LEU A 24 6.66 54.48 -28.03
C LEU A 24 6.76 54.02 -26.59
N GLY A 25 6.04 54.72 -25.73
CA GLY A 25 6.10 54.65 -24.28
C GLY A 25 5.94 53.27 -23.71
N ILE A 26 6.76 52.98 -22.71
CA ILE A 26 6.68 51.81 -21.86
C ILE A 26 5.50 52.03 -20.90
N GLY A 27 4.32 51.61 -21.30
CA GLY A 27 3.24 51.33 -20.39
C GLY A 27 3.55 49.98 -19.69
N ALA A 28 3.91 50.02 -18.43
CA ALA A 28 4.01 48.80 -17.61
C ALA A 28 2.60 48.20 -17.51
N VAL A 29 2.28 47.24 -18.36
CA VAL A 29 1.16 46.35 -18.14
C VAL A 29 1.59 45.42 -17.00
N ALA A 30 1.11 45.73 -15.79
CA ALA A 30 1.15 44.79 -14.68
C ALA A 30 0.44 43.50 -15.13
N ALA A 31 1.18 42.42 -15.30
CA ALA A 31 0.59 41.11 -15.45
C ALA A 31 -0.35 40.91 -14.25
N PRO A 32 -1.60 40.48 -14.43
CA PRO A 32 -2.44 40.10 -13.32
C PRO A 32 -1.69 38.98 -12.57
N ALA A 33 -1.53 39.17 -11.27
CA ALA A 33 -1.09 38.09 -10.40
C ALA A 33 -1.93 36.88 -10.75
N ALA A 34 -1.28 35.77 -11.12
CA ALA A 34 -2.00 34.52 -11.29
C ALA A 34 -2.72 34.28 -9.96
N GLU A 35 -4.02 34.52 -9.94
CA GLU A 35 -4.88 34.01 -8.88
C GLU A 35 -4.60 32.51 -8.84
N ALA A 36 -4.01 32.06 -7.71
CA ALA A 36 -3.94 30.66 -7.43
C ALA A 36 -5.36 30.14 -7.62
N HIS A 37 -5.55 29.29 -8.60
CA HIS A 37 -6.81 28.55 -8.76
C HIS A 37 -6.98 27.81 -7.43
N ASP A 38 -7.82 28.38 -6.58
CA ASP A 38 -8.42 27.72 -5.43
C ASP A 38 -9.37 26.69 -6.02
N GLY A 39 -8.75 25.59 -6.47
CA GLY A 39 -9.43 24.45 -7.07
C GLY A 39 -10.38 23.91 -6.01
N GLY A 40 -11.65 24.12 -6.24
CA GLY A 40 -12.86 23.80 -5.51
C GLY A 40 -12.60 23.19 -4.15
N GLY A 41 -13.02 23.86 -3.05
CA GLY A 41 -12.79 23.51 -1.65
C GLY A 41 -13.23 22.11 -1.27
N GLY A 42 -12.60 21.10 -1.84
CA GLY A 42 -12.68 19.70 -1.44
C GLY A 42 -12.08 19.56 -0.07
N ARG A 43 -12.80 18.92 0.83
CA ARG A 43 -12.36 18.62 2.20
C ARG A 43 -11.07 17.81 2.15
N ARG A 44 -9.91 18.44 2.39
CA ARG A 44 -8.65 17.73 2.52
C ARG A 44 -8.57 16.98 3.85
N VAL A 45 -8.15 15.72 3.80
CA VAL A 45 -7.82 14.94 5.00
C VAL A 45 -6.52 15.46 5.60
N ARG A 46 -6.50 15.65 6.92
CA ARG A 46 -5.26 15.87 7.68
C ARG A 46 -4.89 14.57 8.37
N THR A 47 -3.68 14.08 8.09
CA THR A 47 -3.16 12.84 8.69
C THR A 47 -2.94 12.98 10.20
N GLY A 48 -2.74 11.85 10.90
CA GLY A 48 -2.35 11.86 12.31
C GLY A 48 -1.10 12.69 12.56
N PHE A 49 -0.08 12.58 11.67
CA PHE A 49 1.12 13.41 11.77
C PHE A 49 0.82 14.91 11.68
N GLU A 50 0.03 15.34 10.69
CA GLU A 50 -0.30 16.76 10.54
C GLU A 50 -1.11 17.30 11.74
N ARG A 51 -1.88 16.43 12.39
CA ARG A 51 -2.60 16.75 13.63
C ARG A 51 -1.66 16.87 14.81
N LEU A 52 -0.71 15.95 14.96
CA LEU A 52 0.32 15.98 16.00
C LEU A 52 1.18 17.24 15.88
N ALA A 53 1.66 17.56 14.67
CA ALA A 53 2.47 18.75 14.42
C ALA A 53 1.70 20.06 14.70
N ALA A 54 0.42 20.13 14.28
CA ALA A 54 -0.44 21.28 14.55
C ALA A 54 -0.73 21.48 16.04
N ASP A 55 -0.69 20.40 16.84
CA ASP A 55 -0.80 20.45 18.30
C ASP A 55 0.54 20.74 19.02
N GLY A 56 1.60 21.03 18.27
CA GLY A 56 2.94 21.32 18.81
C GLY A 56 3.62 20.09 19.41
N TYR A 57 3.32 18.90 18.94
CA TYR A 57 3.89 17.61 19.39
C TYR A 57 3.67 17.31 20.88
N ARG A 58 2.61 17.83 21.48
CA ARG A 58 2.36 17.68 22.93
C ARG A 58 2.34 16.24 23.40
N ALA A 59 1.84 15.33 22.56
CA ALA A 59 1.82 13.91 22.86
C ALA A 59 3.24 13.28 22.96
N LEU A 60 4.30 13.96 22.53
CA LEU A 60 5.68 13.48 22.55
C LEU A 60 6.59 14.32 23.45
N ALA A 61 6.04 15.28 24.18
CA ALA A 61 6.82 16.26 24.95
C ALA A 61 7.65 15.59 26.06
N GLY A 62 8.97 15.83 26.04
CA GLY A 62 9.91 15.32 27.04
C GLY A 62 10.29 13.83 26.85
N GLU A 63 9.85 13.20 25.77
CA GLU A 63 10.12 11.80 25.43
C GLU A 63 11.24 11.70 24.38
N ARG A 64 12.11 10.68 24.50
CA ARG A 64 13.04 10.30 23.44
C ARG A 64 12.29 9.44 22.43
N VAL A 65 12.11 9.98 21.22
CA VAL A 65 11.20 9.44 20.21
C VAL A 65 11.95 8.61 19.17
N GLY A 66 11.39 7.46 18.83
CA GLY A 66 11.78 6.70 17.64
C GLY A 66 10.59 6.50 16.71
N VAL A 67 10.80 6.57 15.40
CA VAL A 67 9.71 6.49 14.41
C VAL A 67 9.84 5.26 13.54
N VAL A 68 8.82 4.39 13.58
CA VAL A 68 8.63 3.30 12.61
C VAL A 68 7.95 3.86 11.38
N THR A 69 8.65 3.95 10.28
CA THR A 69 8.13 4.58 9.05
C THR A 69 8.87 4.12 7.79
N ASN A 70 8.31 4.48 6.64
CA ASN A 70 8.86 4.21 5.31
C ASN A 70 8.59 5.42 4.39
N PRO A 71 8.85 5.37 3.05
CA PRO A 71 8.63 6.50 2.15
C PRO A 71 7.21 7.11 2.18
N THR A 72 6.21 6.40 2.69
CA THR A 72 4.84 6.91 2.79
C THR A 72 4.62 7.86 3.96
N GLY A 73 5.56 7.91 4.91
CA GLY A 73 5.54 8.80 6.06
C GLY A 73 5.80 10.25 5.65
N ILE A 74 4.88 10.87 4.91
CA ILE A 74 5.00 12.23 4.39
C ILE A 74 3.85 13.13 4.82
N THR A 75 4.14 14.42 4.82
CA THR A 75 3.17 15.51 4.89
C THR A 75 2.47 15.71 3.53
N ALA A 76 1.42 16.51 3.48
CA ALA A 76 0.74 16.79 2.23
C ALA A 76 1.57 17.67 1.26
N ASP A 77 2.55 18.40 1.75
CA ASP A 77 3.54 19.12 0.95
C ASP A 77 4.78 18.25 0.63
N VAL A 78 4.62 16.94 0.70
CA VAL A 78 5.54 15.84 0.33
C VAL A 78 6.89 15.85 1.05
N ARG A 79 6.98 16.44 2.23
CA ARG A 79 8.17 16.32 3.08
C ARG A 79 8.08 15.08 3.95
N HIS A 80 9.19 14.36 4.11
CA HIS A 80 9.21 13.19 4.98
C HIS A 80 9.05 13.60 6.46
N ILE A 81 8.21 12.89 7.22
CA ILE A 81 7.90 13.24 8.61
C ILE A 81 9.14 13.21 9.52
N VAL A 82 10.09 12.30 9.26
CA VAL A 82 11.35 12.23 10.01
C VAL A 82 12.15 13.52 9.82
N ASP A 83 12.25 14.03 8.59
CA ASP A 83 12.98 15.29 8.30
C ASP A 83 12.27 16.48 8.98
N VAL A 84 10.92 16.46 9.01
CA VAL A 84 10.13 17.51 9.68
C VAL A 84 10.29 17.47 11.20
N MET A 85 10.23 16.25 11.80
CA MET A 85 10.40 16.09 13.25
C MET A 85 11.84 16.39 13.70
N HIS A 86 12.84 15.95 12.93
CA HIS A 86 14.25 16.20 13.24
C HIS A 86 14.61 17.69 13.21
N ALA A 87 13.95 18.48 12.38
CA ALA A 87 14.14 19.92 12.29
C ALA A 87 13.38 20.74 13.36
N ASP A 88 12.60 20.08 14.21
CA ASP A 88 11.74 20.76 15.21
C ASP A 88 12.27 20.49 16.63
N ASP A 89 12.80 21.51 17.30
CA ASP A 89 13.41 21.43 18.64
C ASP A 89 12.44 20.93 19.74
N ARG A 90 11.15 20.83 19.44
CA ARG A 90 10.14 20.30 20.39
C ARG A 90 10.10 18.77 20.43
N VAL A 91 10.81 18.10 19.50
CA VAL A 91 10.84 16.65 19.38
C VAL A 91 12.27 16.15 19.57
N ASP A 92 12.52 15.37 20.60
CA ASP A 92 13.80 14.65 20.76
C ASP A 92 13.76 13.34 19.92
N LEU A 93 13.95 13.47 18.60
CA LEU A 93 13.97 12.36 17.68
C LEU A 93 15.36 11.70 17.68
N VAL A 94 15.46 10.46 18.19
CA VAL A 94 16.74 9.77 18.43
C VAL A 94 16.95 8.53 17.54
N ALA A 95 15.90 7.99 16.92
CA ALA A 95 15.99 6.78 16.10
C ALA A 95 14.91 6.71 15.03
N VAL A 96 15.21 5.97 13.96
CA VAL A 96 14.26 5.59 12.91
C VAL A 96 14.26 4.06 12.79
N PHE A 97 13.10 3.47 12.53
CA PHE A 97 12.91 2.03 12.37
C PHE A 97 12.29 1.75 11.00
N GLY A 98 13.07 1.10 10.12
CA GLY A 98 12.65 0.75 8.76
C GLY A 98 11.98 -0.63 8.71
N PRO A 99 10.79 -0.76 8.09
CA PRO A 99 10.12 -2.03 7.85
C PRO A 99 10.66 -2.74 6.61
N GLU A 100 9.92 -3.72 6.08
CA GLU A 100 10.13 -4.25 4.73
C GLU A 100 10.29 -3.11 3.72
N HIS A 101 11.15 -3.26 2.74
CA HIS A 101 11.60 -2.25 1.77
C HIS A 101 12.51 -1.16 2.33
N GLY A 102 12.65 -1.04 3.66
CA GLY A 102 13.49 -0.05 4.33
C GLY A 102 12.85 1.31 4.56
N PHE A 103 13.55 2.15 5.31
CA PHE A 103 13.09 3.49 5.66
C PHE A 103 12.99 4.42 4.44
N ARG A 104 14.00 4.42 3.57
CA ARG A 104 14.00 5.22 2.33
C ARG A 104 13.45 4.45 1.11
N GLY A 105 13.07 3.17 1.28
CA GLY A 105 12.35 2.39 0.27
C GLY A 105 13.21 1.83 -0.85
N THR A 106 14.49 1.56 -0.62
CA THR A 106 15.44 1.11 -1.66
C THR A 106 15.39 -0.39 -1.92
N ALA A 107 14.85 -1.20 -0.99
CA ALA A 107 14.83 -2.64 -1.10
C ALA A 107 13.59 -3.18 -1.84
N GLN A 108 13.78 -4.26 -2.60
CA GLN A 108 12.69 -4.99 -3.26
C GLN A 108 11.87 -5.82 -2.26
N ALA A 109 10.74 -6.40 -2.72
CA ALA A 109 9.91 -7.28 -1.91
C ALA A 109 10.74 -8.44 -1.31
N GLY A 110 10.58 -8.67 -0.02
CA GLY A 110 11.36 -9.66 0.72
C GLY A 110 12.73 -9.16 1.20
N GLY A 111 13.03 -7.87 1.04
CA GLY A 111 14.29 -7.24 1.49
C GLY A 111 14.10 -6.06 2.43
N SER A 112 15.20 -5.68 3.10
CA SER A 112 15.32 -4.50 3.96
C SER A 112 16.68 -3.84 3.79
N GLU A 113 16.89 -2.68 4.42
CA GLU A 113 18.12 -1.88 4.26
C GLU A 113 19.22 -2.21 5.29
N GLY A 114 18.90 -2.97 6.34
CA GLY A 114 19.83 -3.18 7.45
C GLY A 114 19.94 -1.96 8.38
N ARG A 115 21.03 -1.92 9.21
CA ARG A 115 21.33 -0.79 10.10
C ARG A 115 22.30 0.18 9.44
N TYR A 116 21.98 1.48 9.45
CA TYR A 116 22.84 2.58 8.97
C TYR A 116 22.49 3.89 9.68
N ASP A 117 23.29 4.93 9.45
CA ASP A 117 22.96 6.29 9.86
C ASP A 117 22.41 7.03 8.63
N ASP A 118 21.21 7.62 8.76
CA ASP A 118 20.55 8.32 7.64
C ASP A 118 21.38 9.53 7.19
N PRO A 119 21.79 9.60 5.93
CA PRO A 119 22.68 10.69 5.48
C PRO A 119 22.05 12.09 5.51
N ALA A 120 20.72 12.18 5.58
CA ALA A 120 20.03 13.47 5.63
C ALA A 120 19.93 14.04 7.05
N THR A 121 19.75 13.18 8.06
CA THR A 121 19.52 13.61 9.45
C THR A 121 20.64 13.19 10.41
N GLY A 122 21.48 12.24 10.04
CA GLY A 122 22.46 11.63 10.93
C GLY A 122 21.86 10.66 11.95
N LEU A 123 20.56 10.45 11.92
CA LEU A 123 19.88 9.55 12.86
C LEU A 123 20.18 8.08 12.56
N PRO A 124 20.35 7.24 13.59
CA PRO A 124 20.48 5.82 13.41
C PRO A 124 19.17 5.21 12.89
N VAL A 125 19.27 4.45 11.80
CA VAL A 125 18.18 3.66 11.23
C VAL A 125 18.38 2.21 11.62
N TYR A 126 17.35 1.61 12.22
CA TYR A 126 17.32 0.20 12.60
C TYR A 126 16.36 -0.58 11.71
N ASP A 127 16.78 -1.77 11.30
CA ASP A 127 15.93 -2.67 10.55
C ASP A 127 14.99 -3.46 11.48
N THR A 128 13.68 -3.40 11.19
CA THR A 128 12.64 -4.14 11.91
C THR A 128 12.07 -5.31 11.10
N TYR A 129 12.47 -5.47 9.83
CA TYR A 129 11.91 -6.48 8.96
C TYR A 129 12.16 -7.90 9.49
N LEU A 130 11.11 -8.71 9.55
CA LEU A 130 11.09 -10.08 10.09
C LEU A 130 11.55 -10.21 11.55
N LYS A 131 11.65 -9.10 12.28
CA LYS A 131 11.90 -9.12 13.73
C LYS A 131 10.57 -9.04 14.48
N SER A 132 10.44 -9.81 15.54
CA SER A 132 9.27 -9.83 16.43
C SER A 132 9.66 -10.22 17.84
N GLY A 133 8.79 -9.97 18.82
CA GLY A 133 9.01 -10.35 20.21
C GLY A 133 10.31 -9.77 20.79
N GLN A 134 11.05 -10.56 21.56
CA GLN A 134 12.24 -10.09 22.27
C GLN A 134 13.34 -9.51 21.38
N PRO A 135 13.71 -10.10 20.22
CA PRO A 135 14.69 -9.50 19.30
C PRO A 135 14.34 -8.08 18.86
N LEU A 136 13.06 -7.76 18.66
CA LEU A 136 12.64 -6.39 18.32
C LEU A 136 12.57 -5.49 19.55
N ALA A 137 12.19 -6.01 20.72
CA ALA A 137 12.24 -5.30 21.98
C ALA A 137 13.67 -4.87 22.37
N ASP A 138 14.65 -5.74 22.09
CA ASP A 138 16.07 -5.44 22.30
C ASP A 138 16.54 -4.29 21.39
N VAL A 139 16.05 -4.21 20.16
CA VAL A 139 16.30 -3.07 19.25
C VAL A 139 15.77 -1.78 19.84
N PHE A 140 14.52 -1.75 20.33
CA PHE A 140 13.95 -0.56 20.98
C PHE A 140 14.71 -0.16 22.25
N THR A 141 15.10 -1.14 23.06
CA THR A 141 15.90 -0.87 24.26
C THR A 141 17.28 -0.29 23.90
N ALA A 142 17.97 -0.89 22.93
CA ALA A 142 19.30 -0.45 22.51
C ALA A 142 19.29 0.92 21.81
N SER A 143 18.20 1.29 21.15
CA SER A 143 18.03 2.62 20.53
C SER A 143 17.84 3.74 21.55
N GLY A 144 17.50 3.38 22.79
CA GLY A 144 17.30 4.33 23.90
C GLY A 144 16.01 5.15 23.80
N VAL A 145 15.05 4.77 22.99
CA VAL A 145 13.75 5.45 22.89
C VAL A 145 12.90 5.24 24.14
N ASP A 146 12.06 6.21 24.47
CA ASP A 146 11.01 6.11 25.48
C ASP A 146 9.66 5.83 24.83
N THR A 147 9.41 6.48 23.68
CA THR A 147 8.19 6.35 22.88
C THR A 147 8.52 5.89 21.46
N VAL A 148 7.79 4.89 21.00
CA VAL A 148 7.81 4.42 19.60
C VAL A 148 6.59 4.98 18.87
N VAL A 149 6.82 5.73 17.81
CA VAL A 149 5.79 6.31 16.94
C VAL A 149 5.67 5.47 15.68
N PHE A 150 4.46 5.17 15.22
CA PHE A 150 4.20 4.46 13.97
C PHE A 150 3.46 5.36 12.97
N ASP A 151 4.02 5.50 11.76
CA ASP A 151 3.40 6.24 10.65
C ASP A 151 3.75 5.59 9.30
N ILE A 152 2.88 4.69 8.82
CA ILE A 152 3.01 4.02 7.53
C ILE A 152 1.64 3.92 6.86
N GLN A 153 1.57 4.19 5.54
CA GLN A 153 0.37 3.99 4.74
C GLN A 153 0.14 2.50 4.47
N ASP A 154 -1.00 1.98 4.89
CA ASP A 154 -1.45 0.62 4.59
C ASP A 154 -2.14 0.53 3.22
N ALA A 155 -2.33 -0.69 2.69
CA ALA A 155 -3.04 -0.99 1.45
C ALA A 155 -4.45 -1.58 1.66
N GLY A 156 -4.92 -1.72 2.89
CA GLY A 156 -6.26 -2.22 3.22
C GLY A 156 -6.43 -3.74 3.17
N ALA A 157 -5.35 -4.50 3.03
CA ALA A 157 -5.37 -5.95 2.88
C ALA A 157 -4.54 -6.64 3.97
N ARG A 158 -5.08 -7.72 4.58
CA ARG A 158 -4.42 -8.47 5.66
C ARG A 158 -3.00 -8.91 5.32
N PHE A 159 -2.76 -9.36 4.10
CA PHE A 159 -1.45 -9.85 3.67
C PHE A 159 -0.49 -8.73 3.22
N TYR A 160 -0.88 -7.45 3.37
CA TYR A 160 0.03 -6.33 3.19
C TYR A 160 0.72 -6.03 4.52
N THR A 161 2.00 -6.37 4.63
CA THR A 161 2.69 -6.71 5.88
C THR A 161 2.91 -5.58 6.88
N TYR A 162 2.67 -4.31 6.53
CA TYR A 162 2.88 -3.19 7.44
C TYR A 162 1.97 -3.18 8.67
N ILE A 163 0.76 -3.74 8.55
CA ILE A 163 -0.10 -3.92 9.73
C ILE A 163 0.46 -4.97 10.70
N TRP A 164 1.26 -5.92 10.20
CA TRP A 164 1.97 -6.90 11.05
C TRP A 164 3.27 -6.34 11.58
N THR A 165 3.94 -5.43 10.87
CA THR A 165 5.00 -4.58 11.46
C THR A 165 4.44 -3.75 12.62
N LEU A 166 3.25 -3.15 12.47
CA LEU A 166 2.56 -2.47 13.57
C LEU A 166 2.35 -3.40 14.77
N TYR A 167 1.76 -4.58 14.54
CA TYR A 167 1.52 -5.59 15.57
C TYR A 167 2.81 -6.02 16.28
N ASP A 168 3.84 -6.37 15.53
CA ASP A 168 5.13 -6.82 16.09
C ASP A 168 5.82 -5.70 16.87
N CYS A 169 5.73 -4.44 16.40
CA CYS A 169 6.27 -3.29 17.12
C CYS A 169 5.49 -3.01 18.42
N MET A 170 4.18 -3.21 18.44
CA MET A 170 3.38 -3.06 19.66
C MET A 170 3.75 -4.13 20.70
N VAL A 171 3.89 -5.40 20.27
CA VAL A 171 4.37 -6.49 21.15
C VAL A 171 5.76 -6.18 21.70
N ALA A 172 6.68 -5.72 20.85
CA ALA A 172 8.04 -5.39 21.24
C ALA A 172 8.11 -4.18 22.18
N ALA A 173 7.26 -3.16 21.96
CA ALA A 173 7.16 -2.00 22.82
C ALA A 173 6.65 -2.38 24.23
N GLU A 174 5.66 -3.28 24.32
CA GLU A 174 5.17 -3.82 25.57
C GLU A 174 6.29 -4.56 26.32
N LEU A 175 7.01 -5.45 25.64
CA LEU A 175 8.13 -6.21 26.22
C LEU A 175 9.28 -5.30 26.71
N ALA A 176 9.54 -4.21 25.99
CA ALA A 176 10.57 -3.22 26.33
C ALA A 176 10.09 -2.15 27.33
N GLY A 177 8.83 -2.17 27.74
CA GLY A 177 8.23 -1.13 28.60
C GLY A 177 8.22 0.25 27.97
N LYS A 178 7.95 0.34 26.64
CA LYS A 178 7.90 1.58 25.87
C LYS A 178 6.47 1.95 25.55
N ARG A 179 6.19 3.26 25.56
CA ARG A 179 4.94 3.83 25.06
C ARG A 179 4.86 3.72 23.55
N PHE A 180 3.64 3.54 23.01
CA PHE A 180 3.41 3.38 21.57
C PHE A 180 2.38 4.41 21.07
N VAL A 181 2.74 5.16 20.03
CA VAL A 181 1.89 6.20 19.44
C VAL A 181 1.64 5.91 17.98
N VAL A 182 0.39 5.82 17.55
CA VAL A 182 0.02 5.60 16.14
C VAL A 182 -0.51 6.88 15.52
N LEU A 183 0.17 7.35 14.49
CA LEU A 183 -0.26 8.48 13.67
C LEU A 183 -1.11 7.96 12.52
N ASP A 184 -2.42 8.16 12.59
CA ASP A 184 -3.36 7.49 11.70
C ASP A 184 -3.32 8.02 10.25
N ARG A 185 -3.53 7.08 9.31
CA ARG A 185 -3.63 7.30 7.87
C ARG A 185 -4.90 6.66 7.30
N PRO A 186 -5.44 7.17 6.16
CA PRO A 186 -6.66 6.63 5.58
C PRO A 186 -6.46 5.19 5.11
N ASN A 187 -7.50 4.36 5.27
CA ASN A 187 -7.57 3.13 4.50
C ASN A 187 -7.80 3.51 3.02
N PRO A 188 -6.91 3.12 2.08
CA PRO A 188 -6.95 3.64 0.71
C PRO A 188 -8.10 3.07 -0.13
N VAL A 189 -8.61 1.91 0.28
CA VAL A 189 -9.63 1.16 -0.47
C VAL A 189 -11.01 1.21 0.18
N THR A 190 -11.26 2.18 1.04
CA THR A 190 -12.47 2.42 1.82
C THR A 190 -12.53 1.71 3.17
N GLY A 191 -13.15 2.35 4.14
CA GLY A 191 -13.45 1.79 5.46
C GLY A 191 -14.87 1.22 5.62
N ARG A 192 -15.68 1.18 4.54
CA ARG A 192 -17.11 0.82 4.63
C ARG A 192 -17.34 -0.56 5.19
N ALA A 193 -16.66 -1.56 4.66
CA ALA A 193 -16.87 -2.94 5.01
C ALA A 193 -15.56 -3.71 5.14
N ALA A 194 -15.57 -4.73 5.99
CA ALA A 194 -14.60 -5.81 5.91
C ALA A 194 -15.13 -6.87 4.93
N LEU A 195 -14.23 -7.43 4.10
CA LEU A 195 -14.56 -8.38 3.04
C LEU A 195 -13.60 -9.59 3.08
N GLY A 196 -14.09 -10.73 2.60
CA GLY A 196 -13.29 -11.93 2.43
C GLY A 196 -13.14 -12.78 3.70
N PRO A 197 -12.37 -13.88 3.61
CA PRO A 197 -12.19 -14.82 4.70
C PRO A 197 -11.40 -14.22 5.85
N VAL A 198 -11.77 -14.62 7.07
CA VAL A 198 -11.02 -14.33 8.29
C VAL A 198 -9.93 -15.39 8.46
N LEU A 199 -8.75 -14.98 8.93
CA LEU A 199 -7.64 -15.88 9.19
C LEU A 199 -7.97 -16.87 10.32
N ASP A 200 -7.77 -18.15 10.06
CA ASP A 200 -7.58 -19.16 11.10
C ASP A 200 -6.12 -19.12 11.59
N ARG A 201 -5.91 -19.02 12.91
CA ARG A 201 -4.57 -18.96 13.53
C ARG A 201 -3.65 -20.14 13.15
N ALA A 202 -4.21 -21.30 12.79
CA ALA A 202 -3.43 -22.43 12.28
C ALA A 202 -2.67 -22.10 10.98
N PHE A 203 -3.09 -21.06 10.26
CA PHE A 203 -2.45 -20.58 9.03
C PHE A 203 -1.65 -19.28 9.23
N ALA A 204 -1.43 -18.89 10.48
CA ALA A 204 -0.69 -17.66 10.79
C ALA A 204 0.73 -17.70 10.25
N THR A 205 1.13 -16.59 9.61
CA THR A 205 2.46 -16.35 9.06
C THR A 205 2.79 -14.86 9.10
N PHE A 206 3.89 -14.42 8.51
CA PHE A 206 4.20 -12.99 8.38
C PHE A 206 3.21 -12.21 7.48
N VAL A 207 2.40 -12.89 6.65
CA VAL A 207 1.32 -12.26 5.83
C VAL A 207 -0.06 -12.29 6.51
N GLY A 208 -0.13 -12.74 7.77
CA GLY A 208 -1.35 -12.76 8.55
C GLY A 208 -1.09 -13.41 9.90
N ARG A 209 -1.13 -12.64 11.00
CA ARG A 209 -0.82 -13.16 12.34
C ARG A 209 -2.08 -13.47 13.14
N GLU A 210 -3.10 -12.62 13.00
CA GLU A 210 -4.28 -12.66 13.85
C GLU A 210 -5.59 -12.70 13.04
N PRO A 211 -6.71 -13.16 13.64
CA PRO A 211 -7.98 -13.38 12.95
C PRO A 211 -8.68 -12.10 12.51
N ILE A 212 -8.17 -11.46 11.45
CA ILE A 212 -8.86 -10.36 10.78
C ILE A 212 -9.25 -10.75 9.35
N ALA A 213 -10.23 -10.05 8.79
CA ALA A 213 -10.70 -10.29 7.43
C ALA A 213 -9.64 -9.94 6.38
N GLN A 214 -9.68 -10.56 5.21
CA GLN A 214 -8.75 -10.37 4.11
C GLN A 214 -8.65 -8.89 3.68
N ALA A 215 -9.78 -8.22 3.46
CA ALA A 215 -9.87 -6.76 3.38
C ALA A 215 -10.51 -6.27 4.69
N HIS A 216 -9.71 -5.70 5.59
CA HIS A 216 -10.16 -5.43 6.97
C HIS A 216 -11.04 -4.17 7.10
N GLY A 217 -10.95 -3.22 6.16
CA GLY A 217 -11.75 -1.99 6.16
C GLY A 217 -11.51 -1.09 7.39
N MET A 218 -10.33 -1.11 7.98
CA MET A 218 -9.93 -0.34 9.15
C MET A 218 -8.73 0.55 8.80
N THR A 219 -8.55 1.64 9.54
CA THR A 219 -7.31 2.43 9.53
C THR A 219 -6.24 1.79 10.41
N VAL A 220 -4.99 2.23 10.30
CA VAL A 220 -3.90 1.68 11.13
C VAL A 220 -4.10 1.95 12.62
N ALA A 221 -4.68 3.11 12.99
CA ALA A 221 -5.00 3.38 14.40
C ALA A 221 -6.16 2.50 14.91
N GLU A 222 -7.16 2.23 14.07
CA GLU A 222 -8.25 1.32 14.42
C GLU A 222 -7.75 -0.12 14.58
N LEU A 223 -6.81 -0.56 13.72
CA LEU A 223 -6.15 -1.86 13.86
C LEU A 223 -5.29 -1.91 15.14
N ALA A 224 -4.56 -0.84 15.46
CA ALA A 224 -3.78 -0.79 16.69
C ALA A 224 -4.66 -0.95 17.93
N LEU A 225 -5.82 -0.27 17.98
CA LEU A 225 -6.78 -0.42 19.07
C LEU A 225 -7.32 -1.85 19.18
N LEU A 226 -7.70 -2.44 18.04
CA LEU A 226 -8.14 -3.84 17.97
C LEU A 226 -7.03 -4.79 18.45
N PHE A 227 -5.81 -4.64 17.95
CA PHE A 227 -4.70 -5.51 18.33
C PHE A 227 -4.39 -5.41 19.81
N ASN A 228 -4.36 -4.19 20.36
CA ASN A 228 -4.06 -3.95 21.75
C ASN A 228 -5.08 -4.59 22.69
N ALA A 229 -6.37 -4.57 22.32
CA ALA A 229 -7.44 -5.07 23.17
C ALA A 229 -7.68 -6.59 23.01
N GLU A 230 -7.56 -7.14 21.77
CA GLU A 230 -8.04 -8.47 21.48
C GLU A 230 -6.90 -9.49 21.29
N PHE A 231 -5.69 -9.04 20.90
CA PHE A 231 -4.67 -9.97 20.43
C PHE A 231 -3.33 -9.90 21.17
N LEU A 232 -2.96 -8.76 21.76
CA LEU A 232 -1.77 -8.69 22.59
C LEU A 232 -1.99 -9.45 23.91
N ALA A 233 -0.98 -10.23 24.33
CA ALA A 233 -1.03 -10.96 25.60
C ALA A 233 -1.12 -10.00 26.79
N ARG A 234 -0.48 -8.84 26.69
CA ARG A 234 -0.60 -7.71 27.61
C ARG A 234 -0.73 -6.43 26.77
N PRO A 235 -1.63 -5.52 27.13
CA PRO A 235 -1.79 -4.28 26.36
C PRO A 235 -0.56 -3.39 26.55
N VAL A 236 -0.08 -2.79 25.45
CA VAL A 236 0.91 -1.72 25.48
C VAL A 236 0.26 -0.40 25.86
N GLU A 237 1.01 0.54 26.45
CA GLU A 237 0.55 1.92 26.61
C GLU A 237 0.40 2.56 25.21
N LEU A 238 -0.83 2.60 24.70
CA LEU A 238 -1.16 3.00 23.34
C LEU A 238 -1.87 4.35 23.31
N GLU A 239 -1.34 5.27 22.50
CA GLU A 239 -2.06 6.48 22.07
C GLU A 239 -2.27 6.48 20.56
N THR A 240 -3.42 7.01 20.12
CA THR A 240 -3.73 7.15 18.68
C THR A 240 -4.02 8.61 18.33
N VAL A 241 -3.28 9.17 17.40
CA VAL A 241 -3.51 10.50 16.86
C VAL A 241 -4.39 10.39 15.62
N ARG A 242 -5.68 10.69 15.77
CA ARG A 242 -6.69 10.55 14.73
C ARG A 242 -6.49 11.54 13.59
N MET A 243 -6.84 11.12 12.38
CA MET A 243 -7.03 12.03 11.26
C MET A 243 -8.19 13.00 11.49
N SER A 244 -8.25 14.06 10.70
CA SER A 244 -9.47 14.85 10.53
C SER A 244 -9.85 14.94 9.05
N GLY A 245 -11.15 15.01 8.80
CA GLY A 245 -11.67 15.14 7.44
C GLY A 245 -11.85 13.82 6.66
N TRP A 246 -11.38 12.68 7.12
CA TRP A 246 -11.63 11.40 6.48
C TRP A 246 -12.99 10.81 6.86
N ARG A 247 -13.66 10.18 5.89
CA ARG A 247 -14.90 9.41 6.07
C ARG A 247 -14.68 7.97 5.62
N ARG A 248 -15.36 7.04 6.26
CA ARG A 248 -15.24 5.62 5.93
C ARG A 248 -15.58 5.28 4.47
N ALA A 249 -16.40 6.09 3.83
CA ALA A 249 -16.80 5.92 2.45
C ALA A 249 -15.77 6.44 1.43
N ASP A 250 -14.77 7.19 1.89
CA ASP A 250 -13.78 7.80 1.02
C ASP A 250 -12.81 6.74 0.50
N PHE A 251 -12.53 6.78 -0.79
CA PHE A 251 -11.35 6.17 -1.41
C PHE A 251 -10.18 7.14 -1.34
N PHE A 252 -8.98 6.68 -1.64
CA PHE A 252 -7.77 7.49 -1.43
C PHE A 252 -7.79 8.82 -2.19
N ASP A 253 -8.26 8.84 -3.43
CA ASP A 253 -8.37 10.05 -4.26
C ASP A 253 -9.27 11.14 -3.66
N ALA A 254 -10.27 10.74 -2.87
CA ALA A 254 -11.13 11.71 -2.17
C ALA A 254 -10.46 12.36 -0.94
N THR A 255 -9.26 11.93 -0.55
CA THR A 255 -8.54 12.45 0.60
C THR A 255 -7.77 13.73 0.32
N GLY A 256 -7.43 13.99 -0.95
CA GLY A 256 -6.54 15.08 -1.36
C GLY A 256 -5.08 14.89 -0.91
N LEU A 257 -4.70 13.68 -0.50
CA LEU A 257 -3.31 13.32 -0.14
C LEU A 257 -2.56 12.78 -1.36
N PRO A 258 -1.25 13.03 -1.47
CA PRO A 258 -0.43 12.42 -2.50
C PRO A 258 -0.26 10.92 -2.26
N TRP A 259 -0.39 10.11 -3.33
CA TRP A 259 -0.06 8.69 -3.25
C TRP A 259 1.45 8.50 -3.38
N VAL A 260 2.07 7.97 -2.35
CA VAL A 260 3.44 7.47 -2.41
C VAL A 260 3.35 5.95 -2.44
N PRO A 261 3.97 5.27 -3.43
CA PRO A 261 3.97 3.81 -3.48
C PRO A 261 4.52 3.22 -2.18
N PRO A 262 3.71 2.52 -1.39
CA PRO A 262 4.18 1.94 -0.13
C PRO A 262 5.12 0.76 -0.34
N SER A 263 5.13 0.21 -1.55
CA SER A 263 6.10 -0.79 -2.01
C SER A 263 6.32 -0.65 -3.52
N PRO A 264 7.42 -1.18 -4.08
CA PRO A 264 7.74 -1.05 -5.51
C PRO A 264 6.64 -1.58 -6.45
N ASN A 265 5.81 -2.51 -5.98
CA ASN A 265 4.71 -3.10 -6.77
C ASN A 265 3.32 -2.57 -6.39
N MET A 266 3.24 -1.41 -5.73
CA MET A 266 1.99 -0.73 -5.39
C MET A 266 1.98 0.71 -5.96
N PRO A 267 2.07 0.87 -7.31
CA PRO A 267 2.32 2.17 -7.93
C PRO A 267 1.19 3.18 -7.76
N THR A 268 -0.05 2.71 -7.64
CA THR A 268 -1.22 3.59 -7.59
C THR A 268 -2.25 3.13 -6.55
N ALA A 269 -3.14 4.03 -6.15
CA ALA A 269 -4.28 3.68 -5.31
C ALA A 269 -5.27 2.71 -6.03
N ASP A 270 -5.33 2.74 -7.37
CA ASP A 270 -6.12 1.77 -8.14
C ASP A 270 -5.53 0.36 -8.03
N THR A 271 -4.20 0.24 -8.00
CA THR A 271 -3.54 -1.04 -7.72
C THR A 271 -3.92 -1.55 -6.32
N ALA A 272 -3.91 -0.68 -5.30
CA ALA A 272 -4.33 -1.05 -3.94
C ALA A 272 -5.80 -1.50 -3.89
N LEU A 273 -6.67 -0.88 -4.70
CA LEU A 273 -8.09 -1.21 -4.77
C LEU A 273 -8.33 -2.66 -5.23
N VAL A 274 -7.59 -3.14 -6.21
CA VAL A 274 -7.74 -4.52 -6.74
C VAL A 274 -6.91 -5.53 -5.94
N TYR A 275 -5.86 -5.08 -5.26
CA TYR A 275 -4.86 -5.91 -4.59
C TYR A 275 -5.45 -6.93 -3.61
N SER A 276 -6.47 -6.54 -2.83
CA SER A 276 -7.09 -7.46 -1.86
C SER A 276 -7.66 -8.73 -2.49
N GLY A 277 -7.96 -8.72 -3.78
CA GLY A 277 -8.40 -9.89 -4.53
C GLY A 277 -7.32 -10.49 -5.41
N THR A 278 -6.60 -9.66 -6.16
CA THR A 278 -5.66 -10.14 -7.19
C THR A 278 -4.32 -10.63 -6.63
N CYS A 279 -3.95 -10.22 -5.40
CA CYS A 279 -2.81 -10.81 -4.69
C CYS A 279 -2.94 -12.33 -4.49
N LEU A 280 -4.16 -12.88 -4.50
CA LEU A 280 -4.39 -14.33 -4.41
C LEU A 280 -3.69 -15.12 -5.53
N PHE A 281 -3.39 -14.48 -6.66
CA PHE A 281 -2.63 -15.09 -7.77
C PHE A 281 -1.16 -15.36 -7.43
N GLU A 282 -0.61 -14.78 -6.37
CA GLU A 282 0.68 -15.22 -5.82
C GLU A 282 0.66 -16.68 -5.37
N GLY A 283 -0.52 -17.19 -4.98
CA GLY A 283 -0.73 -18.59 -4.60
C GLY A 283 -0.87 -19.55 -5.78
N THR A 284 -0.71 -19.07 -7.02
CA THR A 284 -0.88 -19.86 -8.27
C THR A 284 0.38 -19.83 -9.13
N ASN A 285 0.33 -20.56 -10.25
CA ASN A 285 1.34 -20.48 -11.29
C ASN A 285 1.12 -19.34 -12.30
N LEU A 286 0.02 -18.55 -12.18
CA LEU A 286 -0.20 -17.37 -13.01
C LEU A 286 0.64 -16.19 -12.51
N SER A 287 1.05 -15.31 -13.42
CA SER A 287 1.63 -14.00 -13.08
C SER A 287 0.55 -13.09 -12.48
N GLU A 288 0.89 -12.43 -11.41
CA GLU A 288 0.13 -11.31 -10.82
C GLU A 288 0.59 -9.95 -11.36
N GLY A 289 1.28 -9.93 -12.50
CA GLY A 289 1.70 -8.71 -13.19
C GLY A 289 2.93 -8.00 -12.58
N ARG A 290 3.62 -8.58 -11.58
CA ARG A 290 4.92 -8.07 -11.13
C ARG A 290 5.89 -8.05 -12.30
N GLY A 291 6.72 -7.01 -12.39
CA GLY A 291 7.60 -6.80 -13.55
C GLY A 291 6.92 -6.13 -14.74
N THR A 292 5.68 -5.66 -14.58
CA THR A 292 4.97 -4.80 -15.53
C THR A 292 4.71 -3.42 -14.94
N THR A 293 4.16 -2.50 -15.73
CA THR A 293 3.74 -1.18 -15.24
C THR A 293 2.42 -1.22 -14.45
N ARG A 294 1.73 -2.38 -14.40
CA ARG A 294 0.42 -2.57 -13.75
C ARG A 294 0.40 -3.86 -12.93
N PRO A 295 1.26 -3.99 -11.90
CA PRO A 295 1.24 -5.15 -11.02
C PRO A 295 -0.12 -5.27 -10.37
N PHE A 296 -0.58 -6.51 -10.17
CA PHE A 296 -1.90 -6.88 -9.64
C PHE A 296 -3.12 -6.46 -10.46
N GLU A 297 -2.94 -5.59 -11.45
CA GLU A 297 -3.98 -5.22 -12.41
C GLU A 297 -3.91 -6.07 -13.68
N LEU A 298 -2.75 -6.68 -13.98
CA LEU A 298 -2.50 -7.61 -15.08
C LEU A 298 -2.27 -9.01 -14.52
N LEU A 299 -3.05 -9.98 -14.99
CA LEU A 299 -2.99 -11.37 -14.55
C LEU A 299 -2.90 -12.26 -15.77
N GLY A 300 -2.02 -13.29 -15.76
CA GLY A 300 -1.92 -14.16 -16.93
C GLY A 300 -0.84 -15.23 -16.85
N ALA A 301 -0.78 -16.04 -17.91
CA ALA A 301 0.22 -17.09 -18.12
C ALA A 301 0.43 -17.38 -19.60
N GLU A 302 1.50 -18.13 -19.93
CA GLU A 302 1.69 -18.65 -21.29
C GLU A 302 0.52 -19.57 -21.69
N GLY A 303 -0.02 -19.36 -22.89
CA GLY A 303 -1.12 -20.18 -23.42
C GLY A 303 -2.52 -19.73 -23.00
N ILE A 304 -2.66 -18.68 -22.20
CA ILE A 304 -3.95 -18.03 -21.95
C ILE A 304 -4.26 -17.09 -23.13
N ASP A 305 -5.54 -17.08 -23.53
CA ASP A 305 -6.07 -16.22 -24.57
C ASP A 305 -7.37 -15.51 -24.12
N ARG A 306 -8.06 -14.86 -25.08
CA ARG A 306 -9.29 -14.09 -24.85
C ARG A 306 -10.40 -14.86 -24.11
N ARG A 307 -10.43 -16.20 -24.20
CA ARG A 307 -11.46 -17.03 -23.58
C ARG A 307 -11.54 -16.80 -22.05
N TRP A 308 -10.42 -16.53 -21.41
CA TRP A 308 -10.45 -16.20 -19.99
C TRP A 308 -11.11 -14.84 -19.71
N ALA A 309 -10.81 -13.81 -20.52
CA ALA A 309 -11.49 -12.51 -20.37
C ALA A 309 -13.00 -12.62 -20.65
N GLU A 310 -13.39 -13.39 -21.64
CA GLU A 310 -14.80 -13.69 -21.95
C GLU A 310 -15.48 -14.42 -20.78
N ALA A 311 -14.86 -15.46 -20.23
CA ALA A 311 -15.37 -16.21 -19.08
C ALA A 311 -15.49 -15.33 -17.83
N ALA A 312 -14.46 -14.51 -17.53
CA ALA A 312 -14.46 -13.60 -16.38
C ALA A 312 -15.57 -12.53 -16.51
N ASN A 313 -15.76 -11.95 -17.69
CA ASN A 313 -16.87 -11.01 -17.93
C ASN A 313 -18.23 -11.69 -17.86
N GLY A 314 -18.32 -12.97 -18.25
CA GLY A 314 -19.54 -13.78 -18.11
C GLY A 314 -20.03 -13.98 -16.69
N LEU A 315 -19.16 -13.80 -15.67
CA LEU A 315 -19.54 -13.84 -14.25
C LEU A 315 -20.43 -12.66 -13.82
N GLY A 316 -20.50 -11.58 -14.60
CA GLY A 316 -21.34 -10.43 -14.29
C GLY A 316 -20.95 -9.69 -13.00
N LEU A 317 -19.67 -9.70 -12.61
CA LEU A 317 -19.18 -9.11 -11.36
C LEU A 317 -19.43 -7.59 -11.33
N PRO A 318 -19.99 -7.04 -10.24
CA PRO A 318 -20.35 -5.63 -10.18
C PRO A 318 -19.13 -4.71 -10.24
N GLY A 319 -19.24 -3.59 -10.95
CA GLY A 319 -18.25 -2.50 -10.94
C GLY A 319 -16.93 -2.79 -11.65
N VAL A 320 -16.78 -3.94 -12.31
CA VAL A 320 -15.53 -4.37 -12.95
C VAL A 320 -15.77 -4.96 -14.34
N ARG A 321 -14.78 -4.81 -15.21
CA ARG A 321 -14.68 -5.51 -16.51
C ARG A 321 -13.26 -6.01 -16.68
N PHE A 322 -13.10 -7.03 -17.53
CA PHE A 322 -11.82 -7.68 -17.81
C PHE A 322 -11.50 -7.53 -19.29
N ARG A 323 -10.43 -6.79 -19.56
CA ARG A 323 -9.92 -6.63 -20.91
C ARG A 323 -8.91 -7.74 -21.20
N GLU A 324 -8.98 -8.40 -22.36
CA GLU A 324 -7.88 -9.21 -22.84
C GLU A 324 -6.58 -8.40 -22.86
N ALA A 325 -5.50 -8.97 -22.37
CA ALA A 325 -4.20 -8.33 -22.31
C ALA A 325 -3.08 -9.32 -22.62
N TYR A 326 -2.06 -8.83 -23.34
CA TYR A 326 -0.78 -9.51 -23.51
C TYR A 326 0.31 -8.63 -22.89
N PHE A 327 1.23 -9.24 -22.16
CA PHE A 327 2.32 -8.52 -21.48
C PHE A 327 3.55 -9.42 -21.29
N ALA A 328 4.71 -8.81 -21.07
CA ALA A 328 5.96 -9.53 -20.81
C ALA A 328 6.57 -8.98 -19.50
N PRO A 329 6.52 -9.74 -18.41
CA PRO A 329 7.16 -9.34 -17.16
C PRO A 329 8.69 -9.19 -17.30
N THR A 330 9.26 -8.16 -16.70
CA THR A 330 10.72 -7.93 -16.71
C THR A 330 11.42 -8.62 -15.53
N PHE A 331 10.68 -9.07 -14.53
CA PHE A 331 11.13 -9.89 -13.40
C PHE A 331 9.95 -10.71 -12.85
N SER A 332 10.20 -11.60 -11.88
CA SER A 332 9.22 -12.51 -11.26
C SER A 332 8.73 -13.60 -12.23
N LYS A 333 7.51 -14.10 -12.08
CA LYS A 333 6.94 -15.16 -12.91
C LYS A 333 6.92 -14.75 -14.38
N PHE A 334 7.29 -15.67 -15.27
CA PHE A 334 7.34 -15.47 -16.71
C PHE A 334 8.29 -14.35 -17.19
N GLN A 335 9.37 -14.07 -16.44
CA GLN A 335 10.34 -13.04 -16.84
C GLN A 335 10.78 -13.22 -18.31
N GLY A 336 10.66 -12.16 -19.12
CA GLY A 336 11.08 -12.13 -20.51
C GLY A 336 10.20 -12.91 -21.49
N LYS A 337 9.09 -13.50 -21.02
CA LYS A 337 8.14 -14.25 -21.86
C LYS A 337 6.86 -13.45 -22.07
N THR A 338 6.28 -13.56 -23.26
CA THR A 338 4.94 -13.01 -23.51
C THR A 338 3.89 -13.94 -22.94
N VAL A 339 3.03 -13.39 -22.08
CA VAL A 339 1.88 -14.08 -21.49
C VAL A 339 0.59 -13.42 -21.94
N GLY A 340 -0.44 -14.23 -22.14
CA GLY A 340 -1.81 -13.78 -22.32
C GLY A 340 -2.56 -13.76 -20.99
N GLY A 341 -3.61 -12.98 -20.92
CA GLY A 341 -4.39 -12.89 -19.71
C GLY A 341 -5.43 -11.78 -19.70
N VAL A 342 -5.66 -11.21 -18.52
CA VAL A 342 -6.65 -10.16 -18.33
C VAL A 342 -6.05 -8.93 -17.66
N GLN A 343 -6.57 -7.76 -18.02
CA GLN A 343 -6.43 -6.54 -17.23
C GLN A 343 -7.74 -6.26 -16.49
N VAL A 344 -7.65 -6.05 -15.18
CA VAL A 344 -8.79 -5.68 -14.34
C VAL A 344 -9.08 -4.20 -14.51
N GLN A 345 -10.32 -3.86 -14.88
CA GLN A 345 -10.79 -2.49 -15.10
C GLN A 345 -11.96 -2.21 -14.17
N VAL A 346 -11.71 -1.46 -13.10
CA VAL A 346 -12.76 -1.03 -12.17
C VAL A 346 -13.39 0.26 -12.73
N HIS A 347 -14.69 0.23 -13.00
CA HIS A 347 -15.45 1.37 -13.52
C HIS A 347 -16.46 1.93 -12.51
N ASP A 348 -16.84 1.14 -11.50
CA ASP A 348 -17.66 1.59 -10.37
C ASP A 348 -17.09 1.05 -9.06
N ARG A 349 -16.31 1.89 -8.38
CA ARG A 349 -15.65 1.54 -7.11
C ARG A 349 -16.65 1.27 -5.98
N ALA A 350 -17.84 1.87 -6.02
CA ALA A 350 -18.84 1.70 -4.97
C ALA A 350 -19.52 0.32 -5.01
N ALA A 351 -19.65 -0.25 -6.21
CA ALA A 351 -20.20 -1.58 -6.44
C ALA A 351 -19.12 -2.67 -6.43
N PHE A 352 -17.84 -2.31 -6.56
CA PHE A 352 -16.75 -3.25 -6.70
C PHE A 352 -16.41 -3.97 -5.39
N ASP A 353 -16.39 -5.31 -5.41
CA ASP A 353 -15.86 -6.17 -4.35
C ASP A 353 -14.56 -6.83 -4.84
N PRO A 354 -13.38 -6.39 -4.35
CA PRO A 354 -12.10 -6.92 -4.79
C PRO A 354 -11.92 -8.40 -4.45
N VAL A 355 -12.39 -8.84 -3.29
CA VAL A 355 -12.20 -10.24 -2.84
C VAL A 355 -13.06 -11.17 -3.67
N ARG A 356 -14.34 -10.85 -3.84
CA ARG A 356 -15.24 -11.60 -4.73
C ARG A 356 -14.70 -11.66 -6.16
N THR A 357 -14.15 -10.55 -6.64
CA THR A 357 -13.52 -10.47 -7.97
C THR A 357 -12.31 -11.40 -8.07
N GLY A 358 -11.42 -11.39 -7.07
CA GLY A 358 -10.27 -12.29 -7.03
C GLY A 358 -10.67 -13.78 -7.06
N ILE A 359 -11.68 -14.15 -6.29
CA ILE A 359 -12.24 -15.52 -6.29
C ILE A 359 -12.85 -15.86 -7.65
N GLY A 360 -13.66 -14.97 -8.24
CA GLY A 360 -14.24 -15.18 -9.56
C GLY A 360 -13.19 -15.37 -10.65
N LEU A 361 -12.10 -14.59 -10.60
CA LEU A 361 -10.98 -14.74 -11.51
C LEU A 361 -10.26 -16.08 -11.31
N LEU A 362 -10.04 -16.53 -10.06
CA LEU A 362 -9.46 -17.86 -9.80
C LEU A 362 -10.35 -18.97 -10.34
N VAL A 363 -11.65 -18.97 -10.01
CA VAL A 363 -12.63 -19.96 -10.48
C VAL A 363 -12.71 -19.98 -12.02
N SER A 364 -12.72 -18.81 -12.66
CA SER A 364 -12.76 -18.74 -14.12
C SER A 364 -11.45 -19.20 -14.77
N ALA A 365 -10.29 -18.93 -14.14
CA ALA A 365 -8.99 -19.38 -14.63
C ALA A 365 -8.86 -20.91 -14.63
N THR A 366 -9.30 -21.60 -13.57
CA THR A 366 -9.27 -23.07 -13.49
C THR A 366 -10.10 -23.72 -14.61
N ARG A 367 -11.18 -23.08 -15.02
CA ARG A 367 -12.09 -23.59 -16.08
C ARG A 367 -11.61 -23.21 -17.49
N ALA A 368 -11.02 -22.03 -17.66
CA ALA A 368 -10.62 -21.51 -18.97
C ALA A 368 -9.24 -21.99 -19.42
N TRP A 369 -8.37 -22.42 -18.49
CA TRP A 369 -6.99 -22.77 -18.81
C TRP A 369 -6.55 -24.05 -18.08
N SER A 370 -6.30 -25.12 -18.85
CA SER A 370 -5.92 -26.43 -18.34
C SER A 370 -4.53 -26.48 -17.66
N GLY A 371 -3.71 -25.44 -17.88
CA GLY A 371 -2.40 -25.30 -17.23
C GLY A 371 -2.45 -24.70 -15.83
N PHE A 372 -3.63 -24.38 -15.29
CA PHE A 372 -3.76 -23.82 -13.93
C PHE A 372 -3.20 -24.78 -12.87
N ALA A 373 -2.43 -24.23 -11.96
CA ALA A 373 -1.95 -24.96 -10.78
C ALA A 373 -1.78 -24.02 -9.58
N TRP A 374 -2.04 -24.53 -8.40
CA TRP A 374 -1.62 -23.87 -7.16
C TRP A 374 -0.10 -23.93 -7.02
N ARG A 375 0.47 -22.99 -6.29
CA ARG A 375 1.86 -23.12 -5.87
C ARG A 375 2.05 -24.40 -5.04
N PRO A 376 3.16 -25.14 -5.21
CA PRO A 376 3.38 -26.41 -4.52
C PRO A 376 3.36 -26.32 -2.97
N ASP A 377 3.65 -25.14 -2.41
CA ASP A 377 3.64 -24.86 -0.97
C ASP A 377 2.24 -24.46 -0.44
N ASN A 378 1.21 -24.53 -1.29
CA ASN A 378 -0.14 -24.09 -0.99
C ASN A 378 -0.22 -22.66 -0.43
N TRP A 379 0.58 -21.74 -0.99
CA TRP A 379 0.65 -20.34 -0.54
C TRP A 379 -0.72 -19.66 -0.48
N ILE A 380 -1.64 -20.08 -1.35
CA ILE A 380 -3.04 -19.60 -1.34
C ILE A 380 -3.70 -19.79 0.03
N ASP A 381 -3.42 -20.88 0.76
CA ASP A 381 -3.99 -21.15 2.08
C ASP A 381 -3.51 -20.12 3.11
N LYS A 382 -2.26 -19.61 2.97
CA LYS A 382 -1.72 -18.52 3.80
C LYS A 382 -2.37 -17.18 3.49
N LEU A 383 -2.59 -16.90 2.19
CA LEU A 383 -3.24 -15.67 1.76
C LEU A 383 -4.72 -15.62 2.15
N THR A 384 -5.45 -16.73 2.02
CA THR A 384 -6.87 -16.80 2.39
C THR A 384 -7.11 -17.12 3.86
N GLY A 385 -6.08 -17.60 4.55
CA GLY A 385 -6.12 -17.90 5.98
C GLY A 385 -6.76 -19.25 6.33
N SER A 386 -6.97 -20.12 5.36
CA SER A 386 -7.45 -21.50 5.54
C SER A 386 -7.32 -22.28 4.22
N THR A 387 -7.48 -23.61 4.27
CA THR A 387 -7.55 -24.46 3.07
C THR A 387 -8.87 -24.29 2.31
N ARG A 388 -9.89 -23.65 2.89
CA ARG A 388 -11.28 -23.64 2.43
C ARG A 388 -11.44 -23.16 0.99
N VAL A 389 -10.78 -22.05 0.63
CA VAL A 389 -10.87 -21.50 -0.74
C VAL A 389 -10.31 -22.48 -1.77
N ARG A 390 -9.11 -23.00 -1.53
CA ARG A 390 -8.47 -23.95 -2.44
C ARG A 390 -9.31 -25.23 -2.59
N THR A 391 -9.72 -25.84 -1.49
CA THR A 391 -10.45 -27.10 -1.51
C THR A 391 -11.81 -26.99 -2.19
N LEU A 392 -12.52 -25.86 -2.04
CA LEU A 392 -13.80 -25.64 -2.72
C LEU A 392 -13.57 -25.43 -4.23
N ILE A 393 -12.58 -24.66 -4.64
CA ILE A 393 -12.25 -24.47 -6.07
C ILE A 393 -11.84 -25.81 -6.70
N ASP A 394 -11.00 -26.60 -6.04
CA ASP A 394 -10.59 -27.93 -6.49
C ASP A 394 -11.76 -28.90 -6.63
N ALA A 395 -12.80 -28.75 -5.77
CA ALA A 395 -14.05 -29.51 -5.86
C ALA A 395 -15.00 -28.99 -6.95
N GLY A 396 -14.65 -27.92 -7.68
CA GLY A 396 -15.46 -27.39 -8.77
C GLY A 396 -16.52 -26.35 -8.35
N ALA A 397 -16.47 -25.88 -7.10
CA ALA A 397 -17.40 -24.86 -6.59
C ALA A 397 -17.37 -23.59 -7.45
N ASP A 398 -18.49 -22.90 -7.53
CA ASP A 398 -18.59 -21.62 -8.20
C ASP A 398 -18.21 -20.45 -7.26
N THR A 399 -18.21 -19.23 -7.81
CA THR A 399 -17.82 -18.03 -7.07
C THR A 399 -18.72 -17.78 -5.85
N ASP A 400 -20.02 -18.04 -5.95
CA ASP A 400 -21.00 -17.80 -4.88
C ASP A 400 -20.84 -18.80 -3.74
N GLU A 401 -20.61 -20.05 -4.09
CA GLU A 401 -20.34 -21.12 -3.12
C GLU A 401 -19.05 -20.83 -2.32
N VAL A 402 -17.98 -20.46 -3.00
CA VAL A 402 -16.70 -20.12 -2.35
C VAL A 402 -16.87 -18.90 -1.44
N VAL A 403 -17.48 -17.81 -1.94
CA VAL A 403 -17.70 -16.58 -1.16
C VAL A 403 -18.66 -16.80 0.01
N GLY A 404 -19.68 -17.63 -0.15
CA GLY A 404 -20.61 -17.97 0.92
C GLY A 404 -19.97 -18.70 2.09
N ALA A 405 -18.88 -19.43 1.85
CA ALA A 405 -18.28 -20.32 2.84
C ALA A 405 -17.67 -19.64 4.08
N TRP A 406 -17.37 -18.33 4.04
CA TRP A 406 -16.83 -17.58 5.19
C TRP A 406 -17.82 -16.59 5.81
N GLY A 407 -19.11 -16.63 5.42
CA GLY A 407 -20.09 -15.63 5.85
C GLY A 407 -20.23 -15.48 7.37
N ALA A 408 -20.22 -16.59 8.12
CA ALA A 408 -20.33 -16.58 9.57
C ALA A 408 -19.09 -15.96 10.24
N ASP A 409 -17.90 -16.37 9.82
CA ASP A 409 -16.63 -15.86 10.37
C ASP A 409 -16.48 -14.36 10.10
N LEU A 410 -16.85 -13.93 8.90
CA LEU A 410 -16.82 -12.51 8.51
C LEU A 410 -17.84 -11.69 9.30
N ALA A 411 -19.03 -12.24 9.58
CA ALA A 411 -20.03 -11.56 10.40
C ALA A 411 -19.55 -11.38 11.85
N ALA A 412 -18.91 -12.40 12.42
CA ALA A 412 -18.29 -12.33 13.74
C ALA A 412 -17.19 -11.28 13.79
N PHE A 413 -16.26 -11.26 12.82
CA PHE A 413 -15.23 -10.23 12.73
C PHE A 413 -15.81 -8.81 12.60
N ARG A 414 -16.84 -8.64 11.77
CA ARG A 414 -17.52 -7.35 11.62
C ARG A 414 -18.16 -6.85 12.92
N ALA A 415 -18.61 -7.75 13.78
CA ALA A 415 -19.14 -7.38 15.09
C ALA A 415 -18.03 -6.86 16.01
N VAL A 416 -16.91 -7.59 16.15
CA VAL A 416 -15.75 -7.17 16.95
C VAL A 416 -15.15 -5.87 16.39
N ARG A 417 -14.90 -5.81 15.08
CA ARG A 417 -14.35 -4.62 14.39
C ARG A 417 -15.10 -3.33 14.76
N ARG A 418 -16.41 -3.39 14.93
CA ARG A 418 -17.29 -2.22 15.14
C ARG A 418 -16.92 -1.42 16.39
N GLU A 419 -16.43 -2.11 17.42
CA GLU A 419 -16.07 -1.52 18.70
C GLU A 419 -14.82 -0.61 18.60
N TYR A 420 -13.99 -0.81 17.58
CA TYR A 420 -12.71 -0.13 17.39
C TYR A 420 -12.73 0.95 16.31
N LEU A 421 -13.90 1.22 15.70
CA LEU A 421 -13.99 2.22 14.64
C LEU A 421 -13.96 3.65 15.19
N LEU A 422 -13.02 4.45 14.70
CA LEU A 422 -12.80 5.83 15.12
C LEU A 422 -13.54 6.87 14.28
N TYR A 423 -13.95 6.49 13.06
CA TYR A 423 -14.55 7.39 12.06
C TYR A 423 -15.93 6.90 11.63
N ARG A 424 -16.74 7.83 11.09
CA ARG A 424 -18.10 7.57 10.60
C ARG A 424 -18.17 7.55 9.07
#